data_3df14abc62f2d4d8ba550b24590076fe
#
_entry.id   3df14abc62f2d4d8ba550b24590076fe
#
_cell.length_a   1.000
_cell.length_b   1.000
_cell.length_c   1.000
_cell.angle_alpha   90.00
_cell.angle_beta   90.00
_cell.angle_gamma   90.00
#
_symmetry.space_group_name_H-M   'P 1'
#
loop_
_entity.id
_entity.type
_entity.pdbx_description
1 polymer ?
#
loop_
_entity_poly.entity_id
_entity_poly.type
_entity_poly.pdbx_seq_one_letter_code
_entity_poly.pdbx_strand_id
1 'polypeptide(L)'
;MGIPAVVAAGNRGAAKAVRGQNKVFLEVGGLPLVAHVVLALQDVAEVSSVSIVGDAERLGDLFAQPELRARLSKPLRVFEQFANLYENAWESYRRLLPGAGPAGRDPASVEDEESSVLYVSGDIPFATAHEITDFVHRVREADCDYALGLVPRESMADFRPVAPGQPGIEMASFNLREGRFRQSNLHLAKPARIGNRHYIEQLYRHRHQKELGQIATLAWRLFTTERGGFAVVWYYGLMHLAGFCDRRRWFRIADWVRRRIPMARIEKGCGSLLRTRFRFVVTEVGGAAIDIDTEEDYEAANARFAEWRAAQEERAGALAAGAGTGRDAPRDDGDGSGRPAR
;
A
#
# COMPACT_ATOMS: atom_id res chain seq x y z
N MET A 1 -21.38 0.31 6.78
CA MET A 1 -20.63 -0.81 7.34
C MET A 1 -19.15 -0.46 7.35
N GLY A 2 -18.41 -0.85 8.39
CA GLY A 2 -16.95 -0.67 8.44
C GLY A 2 -16.23 -1.69 7.54
N ILE A 3 -14.99 -1.38 7.16
CA ILE A 3 -14.16 -2.20 6.27
C ILE A 3 -13.29 -3.13 7.12
N PRO A 4 -13.27 -4.46 6.91
CA PRO A 4 -12.29 -5.32 7.56
C PRO A 4 -10.88 -5.05 7.02
N ALA A 5 -9.88 -5.05 7.90
CA ALA A 5 -8.48 -4.93 7.54
C ALA A 5 -7.76 -6.29 7.67
N VAL A 6 -6.83 -6.56 6.77
CA VAL A 6 -5.96 -7.74 6.78
C VAL A 6 -4.51 -7.29 6.78
N VAL A 7 -3.77 -7.67 7.81
CA VAL A 7 -2.34 -7.38 7.96
C VAL A 7 -1.53 -8.57 7.47
N ALA A 8 -0.68 -8.35 6.47
CA ALA A 8 0.22 -9.37 5.94
C ALA A 8 1.48 -9.46 6.81
N ALA A 9 1.61 -10.53 7.60
CA ALA A 9 2.71 -10.79 8.53
C ALA A 9 3.42 -12.12 8.27
N GLY A 10 3.19 -12.73 7.09
CA GLY A 10 3.76 -14.01 6.72
C GLY A 10 5.25 -13.93 6.38
N ASN A 11 5.92 -15.08 6.45
CA ASN A 11 7.34 -15.24 6.12
C ASN A 11 7.59 -16.23 4.96
N ARG A 12 6.52 -16.75 4.34
CA ARG A 12 6.62 -17.67 3.18
C ARG A 12 6.76 -16.88 1.87
N GLY A 13 7.46 -17.47 0.93
CA GLY A 13 7.65 -16.89 -0.40
C GLY A 13 8.74 -15.82 -0.44
N ALA A 14 8.40 -14.61 -0.86
CA ALA A 14 9.36 -13.53 -1.08
C ALA A 14 9.74 -12.72 0.17
N ALA A 15 9.21 -13.07 1.34
CA ALA A 15 9.55 -12.38 2.58
C ALA A 15 11.02 -12.65 2.95
N LYS A 16 11.77 -11.59 3.22
CA LYS A 16 13.16 -11.68 3.66
C LYS A 16 13.23 -11.71 5.17
N ALA A 17 14.08 -12.59 5.70
CA ALA A 17 14.45 -12.53 7.10
C ALA A 17 15.40 -11.33 7.33
N VAL A 18 15.20 -10.60 8.42
CA VAL A 18 16.10 -9.58 8.92
C VAL A 18 16.62 -10.09 10.27
N ARG A 19 17.93 -10.04 10.50
CA ARG A 19 18.57 -10.68 11.68
C ARG A 19 18.18 -12.14 11.90
N GLY A 20 17.97 -12.89 10.81
CA GLY A 20 17.67 -14.32 10.86
C GLY A 20 16.25 -14.68 11.31
N GLN A 21 15.34 -13.71 11.45
CA GLN A 21 13.96 -13.96 11.84
C GLN A 21 12.95 -13.25 10.94
N ASN A 22 11.67 -13.61 11.09
CA ASN A 22 10.59 -12.88 10.42
C ASN A 22 10.55 -11.44 10.97
N LYS A 23 10.78 -10.49 10.09
CA LYS A 23 10.95 -9.07 10.40
C LYS A 23 9.77 -8.44 11.16
N VAL A 24 8.54 -8.95 10.98
CA VAL A 24 7.34 -8.40 11.65
C VAL A 24 7.39 -8.50 13.18
N PHE A 25 8.25 -9.39 13.71
CA PHE A 25 8.51 -9.54 15.15
C PHE A 25 9.72 -8.74 15.66
N LEU A 26 10.44 -8.05 14.78
CA LEU A 26 11.50 -7.13 15.20
C LEU A 26 10.89 -5.94 15.93
N GLU A 27 11.53 -5.53 17.01
CA GLU A 27 11.06 -4.42 17.84
C GLU A 27 11.72 -3.12 17.44
N VAL A 28 10.89 -2.10 17.25
CA VAL A 28 11.29 -0.72 17.02
C VAL A 28 10.45 0.17 17.95
N GLY A 29 11.08 1.07 18.69
CA GLY A 29 10.35 1.91 19.65
C GLY A 29 9.63 1.13 20.75
N GLY A 30 10.16 -0.04 21.13
CA GLY A 30 9.62 -0.88 22.21
C GLY A 30 8.43 -1.76 21.83
N LEU A 31 8.07 -1.85 20.54
CA LEU A 31 7.00 -2.72 20.04
C LEU A 31 7.42 -3.45 18.77
N PRO A 32 6.96 -4.69 18.55
CA PRO A 32 7.12 -5.38 17.27
C PRO A 32 6.51 -4.59 16.10
N LEU A 33 7.13 -4.70 14.90
CA LEU A 33 6.66 -3.96 13.71
C LEU A 33 5.17 -4.18 13.45
N VAL A 34 4.70 -5.44 13.53
CA VAL A 34 3.28 -5.77 13.33
C VAL A 34 2.36 -5.13 14.36
N ALA A 35 2.84 -4.93 15.58
CA ALA A 35 2.04 -4.30 16.64
C ALA A 35 1.78 -2.82 16.35
N HIS A 36 2.75 -2.08 15.81
CA HIS A 36 2.54 -0.70 15.35
C HIS A 36 1.42 -0.60 14.33
N VAL A 37 1.41 -1.49 13.32
CA VAL A 37 0.41 -1.51 12.26
C VAL A 37 -0.98 -1.86 12.81
N VAL A 38 -1.07 -2.91 13.64
CA VAL A 38 -2.34 -3.31 14.25
C VAL A 38 -2.92 -2.19 15.11
N LEU A 39 -2.10 -1.55 15.94
CA LEU A 39 -2.54 -0.45 16.80
C LEU A 39 -2.98 0.77 15.98
N ALA A 40 -2.28 1.12 14.91
CA ALA A 40 -2.74 2.18 14.01
C ALA A 40 -4.13 1.87 13.42
N LEU A 41 -4.39 0.60 13.02
CA LEU A 41 -5.70 0.16 12.51
C LEU A 41 -6.81 0.17 13.58
N GLN A 42 -6.47 -0.01 14.87
CA GLN A 42 -7.44 0.11 15.96
C GLN A 42 -8.02 1.52 16.05
N ASP A 43 -7.25 2.53 15.67
CA ASP A 43 -7.65 3.94 15.74
C ASP A 43 -8.34 4.47 14.47
N VAL A 44 -8.43 3.67 13.39
CA VAL A 44 -9.11 4.04 12.12
C VAL A 44 -10.60 3.76 12.22
N ALA A 45 -11.45 4.79 12.25
CA ALA A 45 -12.89 4.65 12.44
C ALA A 45 -13.60 3.79 11.37
N GLU A 46 -13.09 3.83 10.13
CA GLU A 46 -13.59 3.08 8.98
C GLU A 46 -13.33 1.57 9.08
N VAL A 47 -12.35 1.16 9.89
CA VAL A 47 -11.98 -0.26 10.09
C VAL A 47 -12.89 -0.88 11.13
N SER A 48 -13.58 -1.97 10.75
CA SER A 48 -14.50 -2.70 11.63
C SER A 48 -13.85 -3.84 12.42
N SER A 49 -12.83 -4.45 11.87
CA SER A 49 -12.08 -5.56 12.49
C SER A 49 -10.69 -5.67 11.84
N VAL A 50 -9.74 -6.24 12.57
CA VAL A 50 -8.40 -6.50 12.08
C VAL A 50 -8.15 -8.01 12.06
N SER A 51 -7.61 -8.52 10.96
CA SER A 51 -7.13 -9.89 10.86
C SER A 51 -5.65 -9.87 10.50
N ILE A 52 -4.85 -10.75 11.10
CA ILE A 52 -3.43 -10.88 10.79
C ILE A 52 -3.21 -12.24 10.15
N VAL A 53 -2.45 -12.28 9.06
CA VAL A 53 -2.08 -13.52 8.36
C VAL A 53 -0.58 -13.73 8.50
N GLY A 54 -0.17 -14.79 9.20
CA GLY A 54 1.24 -15.07 9.46
C GLY A 54 1.44 -16.37 10.21
N ASP A 55 2.45 -16.39 11.08
CA ASP A 55 2.68 -17.45 12.06
C ASP A 55 1.63 -17.32 13.17
N ALA A 56 0.59 -18.13 13.11
CA ALA A 56 -0.58 -17.95 13.94
C ALA A 56 -0.31 -18.16 15.43
N GLU A 57 0.59 -19.07 15.78
CA GLU A 57 0.98 -19.33 17.16
C GLU A 57 1.71 -18.11 17.76
N ARG A 58 2.80 -17.67 17.13
CA ARG A 58 3.57 -16.51 17.60
C ARG A 58 2.77 -15.21 17.63
N LEU A 59 1.92 -14.98 16.62
CA LEU A 59 1.06 -13.80 16.58
C LEU A 59 -0.04 -13.87 17.64
N GLY A 60 -0.59 -15.07 17.90
CA GLY A 60 -1.57 -15.31 18.96
C GLY A 60 -0.96 -14.99 20.33
N ASP A 61 0.23 -15.52 20.63
CA ASP A 61 0.96 -15.27 21.88
C ASP A 61 1.31 -13.78 22.04
N LEU A 62 1.78 -13.13 20.98
CA LEU A 62 2.11 -11.71 21.00
C LEU A 62 0.89 -10.85 21.39
N PHE A 63 -0.24 -11.03 20.75
CA PHE A 63 -1.44 -10.20 20.99
C PHE A 63 -2.28 -10.70 22.19
N ALA A 64 -1.93 -11.82 22.81
CA ALA A 64 -2.46 -12.25 24.09
C ALA A 64 -1.78 -11.56 25.28
N GLN A 65 -0.61 -10.93 25.08
CA GLN A 65 0.11 -10.18 26.13
C GLN A 65 -0.80 -9.06 26.67
N PRO A 66 -0.89 -8.90 28.01
CA PRO A 66 -1.83 -7.97 28.64
C PRO A 66 -1.71 -6.54 28.12
N GLU A 67 -0.48 -6.07 27.89
CA GLU A 67 -0.18 -4.70 27.46
C GLU A 67 -0.71 -4.41 26.05
N LEU A 68 -0.59 -5.35 25.12
CA LEU A 68 -1.12 -5.22 23.76
C LEU A 68 -2.63 -5.47 23.73
N ARG A 69 -3.10 -6.50 24.45
CA ARG A 69 -4.51 -6.85 24.50
C ARG A 69 -5.39 -5.71 25.04
N ALA A 70 -4.91 -4.98 26.06
CA ALA A 70 -5.62 -3.84 26.64
C ALA A 70 -5.80 -2.67 25.64
N ARG A 71 -4.99 -2.61 24.58
CA ARG A 71 -5.04 -1.58 23.54
C ARG A 71 -5.92 -1.95 22.34
N LEU A 72 -6.47 -3.17 22.32
CA LEU A 72 -7.34 -3.62 21.22
C LEU A 72 -8.79 -3.23 21.50
N SER A 73 -9.32 -2.30 20.74
CA SER A 73 -10.71 -1.84 20.80
C SER A 73 -11.63 -2.55 19.80
N LYS A 74 -11.06 -3.10 18.73
CA LYS A 74 -11.78 -3.81 17.67
C LYS A 74 -11.44 -5.29 17.68
N PRO A 75 -12.33 -6.17 17.15
CA PRO A 75 -12.05 -7.58 17.03
C PRO A 75 -10.75 -7.85 16.28
N LEU A 76 -9.87 -8.67 16.88
CA LEU A 76 -8.64 -9.15 16.27
C LEU A 76 -8.75 -10.65 16.03
N ARG A 77 -8.38 -11.08 14.82
CA ARG A 77 -8.28 -12.50 14.43
C ARG A 77 -6.89 -12.78 13.91
N VAL A 78 -6.39 -13.98 14.12
CA VAL A 78 -5.12 -14.43 13.54
C VAL A 78 -5.41 -15.65 12.67
N PHE A 79 -4.86 -15.63 11.44
CA PHE A 79 -4.94 -16.74 10.49
C PHE A 79 -3.52 -17.24 10.21
N GLU A 80 -3.39 -18.57 10.16
CA GLU A 80 -2.17 -19.17 9.65
C GLU A 80 -1.94 -18.75 8.19
N GLN A 81 -0.69 -18.47 7.84
CA GLN A 81 -0.32 -18.09 6.48
C GLN A 81 -0.52 -19.22 5.48
N PHE A 82 -0.97 -18.87 4.30
CA PHE A 82 -1.13 -19.77 3.16
C PHE A 82 0.17 -19.85 2.34
N ALA A 83 0.12 -20.47 1.16
CA ALA A 83 1.33 -20.75 0.40
C ALA A 83 2.02 -19.49 -0.16
N ASN A 84 1.29 -18.40 -0.39
CA ASN A 84 1.82 -17.15 -0.95
C ASN A 84 0.94 -15.94 -0.60
N LEU A 85 1.41 -14.74 -0.94
CA LEU A 85 0.73 -13.48 -0.65
C LEU A 85 -0.69 -13.41 -1.26
N TYR A 86 -0.84 -13.91 -2.48
CA TYR A 86 -2.14 -13.90 -3.15
C TYR A 86 -3.14 -14.81 -2.42
N GLU A 87 -2.73 -16.01 -2.05
CA GLU A 87 -3.57 -16.93 -1.26
C GLU A 87 -3.86 -16.35 0.12
N ASN A 88 -2.90 -15.70 0.78
CA ASN A 88 -3.13 -14.99 2.03
C ASN A 88 -4.27 -13.98 1.89
N ALA A 89 -4.27 -13.18 0.83
CA ALA A 89 -5.30 -12.17 0.60
C ALA A 89 -6.66 -12.80 0.26
N TRP A 90 -6.69 -13.80 -0.64
CA TRP A 90 -7.93 -14.45 -1.07
C TRP A 90 -8.58 -15.26 0.04
N GLU A 91 -7.81 -16.08 0.73
CA GLU A 91 -8.30 -16.94 1.80
C GLU A 91 -8.75 -16.15 3.04
N SER A 92 -8.09 -15.01 3.31
CA SER A 92 -8.57 -14.08 4.34
C SER A 92 -9.92 -13.48 3.96
N TYR A 93 -10.08 -13.00 2.73
CA TYR A 93 -11.37 -12.50 2.25
C TYR A 93 -12.48 -13.52 2.39
N ARG A 94 -12.27 -14.79 1.98
CA ARG A 94 -13.24 -15.89 2.10
C ARG A 94 -13.70 -16.12 3.55
N ARG A 95 -12.80 -15.92 4.53
CA ARG A 95 -13.08 -16.05 5.97
C ARG A 95 -13.73 -14.83 6.60
N LEU A 96 -13.64 -13.69 5.92
CA LEU A 96 -14.26 -12.44 6.36
C LEU A 96 -15.68 -12.26 5.83
N LEU A 97 -16.13 -13.06 4.87
CA LEU A 97 -17.48 -13.02 4.34
C LEU A 97 -18.51 -13.38 5.43
N PRO A 98 -19.68 -12.72 5.45
CA PRO A 98 -20.75 -13.03 6.41
C PRO A 98 -21.14 -14.50 6.37
N GLY A 99 -21.25 -15.13 7.54
CA GLY A 99 -21.58 -16.55 7.65
C GLY A 99 -20.49 -17.55 7.27
N ALA A 100 -19.26 -17.07 6.98
CA ALA A 100 -18.14 -17.95 6.69
C ALA A 100 -17.69 -18.72 7.94
N GLY A 101 -17.46 -20.02 7.78
CA GLY A 101 -16.80 -20.86 8.79
C GLY A 101 -15.27 -20.73 8.75
N PRO A 102 -14.55 -21.53 9.57
CA PRO A 102 -13.07 -21.48 9.63
C PRO A 102 -12.36 -21.75 8.29
N ALA A 103 -12.96 -22.55 7.41
CA ALA A 103 -12.45 -22.82 6.07
C ALA A 103 -12.70 -21.68 5.07
N GLY A 104 -13.47 -20.64 5.47
CA GLY A 104 -13.97 -19.63 4.55
C GLY A 104 -15.12 -20.15 3.68
N ARG A 105 -15.69 -19.29 2.86
CA ARG A 105 -16.64 -19.65 1.80
C ARG A 105 -16.38 -18.85 0.54
N ASP A 106 -16.80 -19.31 -0.59
CA ASP A 106 -16.74 -18.54 -1.83
C ASP A 106 -17.81 -17.44 -1.85
N PRO A 107 -17.54 -16.31 -2.51
CA PRO A 107 -18.54 -15.26 -2.72
C PRO A 107 -19.68 -15.83 -3.55
N ALA A 108 -20.93 -15.58 -3.13
CA ALA A 108 -22.12 -16.13 -3.73
C ALA A 108 -23.24 -15.10 -3.96
N SER A 109 -23.05 -13.86 -3.53
CA SER A 109 -24.01 -12.77 -3.69
C SER A 109 -23.35 -11.49 -4.20
N VAL A 110 -24.16 -10.54 -4.64
CA VAL A 110 -23.69 -9.20 -5.05
C VAL A 110 -23.05 -8.47 -3.87
N GLU A 111 -23.59 -8.65 -2.66
CA GLU A 111 -23.04 -8.06 -1.43
C GLU A 111 -21.64 -8.61 -1.13
N ASP A 112 -21.41 -9.89 -1.40
CA ASP A 112 -20.08 -10.50 -1.27
C ASP A 112 -19.11 -9.88 -2.28
N GLU A 113 -19.54 -9.70 -3.54
CA GLU A 113 -18.72 -9.10 -4.59
C GLU A 113 -18.37 -7.64 -4.29
N GLU A 114 -19.27 -6.91 -3.64
CA GLU A 114 -19.07 -5.50 -3.22
C GLU A 114 -18.25 -5.40 -1.93
N SER A 115 -18.05 -6.50 -1.20
CA SER A 115 -17.29 -6.49 0.04
C SER A 115 -15.84 -6.09 -0.19
N SER A 116 -15.44 -4.98 0.44
CA SER A 116 -14.08 -4.44 0.37
C SER A 116 -13.24 -4.91 1.54
N VAL A 117 -11.95 -5.13 1.31
CA VAL A 117 -10.95 -5.46 2.32
C VAL A 117 -9.77 -4.49 2.19
N LEU A 118 -9.33 -3.94 3.32
CA LEU A 118 -8.11 -3.15 3.41
C LEU A 118 -6.93 -4.09 3.72
N TYR A 119 -6.01 -4.25 2.78
CA TYR A 119 -4.78 -5.03 2.97
C TYR A 119 -3.63 -4.10 3.30
N VAL A 120 -2.89 -4.45 4.35
CA VAL A 120 -1.78 -3.64 4.89
C VAL A 120 -0.58 -4.55 5.15
N SER A 121 0.63 -4.11 4.85
CA SER A 121 1.84 -4.83 5.23
C SER A 121 2.12 -4.72 6.73
N GLY A 122 2.62 -5.79 7.36
CA GLY A 122 2.89 -5.83 8.80
C GLY A 122 4.25 -5.25 9.22
N ASP A 123 5.01 -4.68 8.29
CA ASP A 123 6.40 -4.22 8.46
C ASP A 123 6.57 -2.71 8.24
N ILE A 124 5.48 -1.93 8.36
CA ILE A 124 5.44 -0.48 8.17
C ILE A 124 5.15 0.26 9.50
N PRO A 125 6.11 0.33 10.42
CA PRO A 125 5.89 0.81 11.79
C PRO A 125 5.55 2.30 11.89
N PHE A 126 5.73 3.06 10.81
CA PHE A 126 5.50 4.50 10.75
C PHE A 126 4.13 4.86 10.17
N ALA A 127 3.33 3.88 9.71
CA ALA A 127 1.97 4.13 9.26
C ALA A 127 1.12 4.70 10.41
N THR A 128 0.37 5.78 10.12
CA THR A 128 -0.51 6.43 11.09
C THR A 128 -1.97 6.13 10.80
N ALA A 129 -2.82 6.18 11.82
CA ALA A 129 -4.27 6.04 11.66
C ALA A 129 -4.82 7.10 10.68
N HIS A 130 -4.30 8.33 10.74
CA HIS A 130 -4.71 9.41 9.84
C HIS A 130 -4.39 9.10 8.37
N GLU A 131 -3.17 8.62 8.07
CA GLU A 131 -2.77 8.24 6.71
C GLU A 131 -3.69 7.14 6.15
N ILE A 132 -4.01 6.14 6.97
CA ILE A 132 -4.91 5.05 6.59
C ILE A 132 -6.33 5.58 6.37
N THR A 133 -6.82 6.47 7.23
CA THR A 133 -8.13 7.13 7.11
C THR A 133 -8.21 7.96 5.82
N ASP A 134 -7.20 8.81 5.55
CA ASP A 134 -7.13 9.61 4.31
C ASP A 134 -7.16 8.72 3.08
N PHE A 135 -6.37 7.64 3.08
CA PHE A 135 -6.39 6.66 1.99
C PHE A 135 -7.78 6.07 1.77
N VAL A 136 -8.45 5.60 2.82
CA VAL A 136 -9.80 5.01 2.71
C VAL A 136 -10.82 6.02 2.19
N HIS A 137 -10.76 7.27 2.65
CA HIS A 137 -11.66 8.32 2.18
C HIS A 137 -11.46 8.62 0.70
N ARG A 138 -10.22 8.81 0.26
CA ARG A 138 -9.89 9.05 -1.17
C ARG A 138 -10.28 7.88 -2.06
N VAL A 139 -10.18 6.64 -1.58
CA VAL A 139 -10.63 5.46 -2.34
C VAL A 139 -12.15 5.47 -2.54
N ARG A 140 -12.92 5.89 -1.54
CA ARG A 140 -14.39 6.01 -1.67
C ARG A 140 -14.81 7.00 -2.75
N GLU A 141 -14.01 8.05 -2.94
CA GLU A 141 -14.23 9.06 -4.00
C GLU A 141 -13.79 8.58 -5.39
N ALA A 142 -12.86 7.62 -5.45
CA ALA A 142 -12.21 7.19 -6.69
C ALA A 142 -13.02 6.23 -7.57
N ASP A 143 -14.20 5.76 -7.15
CA ASP A 143 -15.04 4.77 -7.85
C ASP A 143 -14.23 3.64 -8.50
N CYS A 144 -13.61 2.79 -7.69
CA CYS A 144 -12.78 1.68 -8.14
C CYS A 144 -13.08 0.39 -7.36
N ASP A 145 -12.62 -0.74 -7.93
CA ASP A 145 -12.72 -2.04 -7.27
C ASP A 145 -11.39 -2.47 -6.64
N TYR A 146 -10.29 -1.85 -7.09
CA TYR A 146 -8.97 -2.05 -6.51
C TYR A 146 -8.19 -0.73 -6.51
N ALA A 147 -7.89 -0.24 -5.33
CA ALA A 147 -7.04 0.94 -5.11
C ALA A 147 -5.68 0.54 -4.53
N LEU A 148 -4.62 1.14 -5.06
CA LEU A 148 -3.25 1.02 -4.57
C LEU A 148 -2.74 2.40 -4.14
N GLY A 149 -2.29 2.51 -2.89
CA GLY A 149 -1.77 3.76 -2.36
C GLY A 149 -0.41 4.14 -2.97
N LEU A 150 -0.26 5.41 -3.29
CA LEU A 150 1.00 6.03 -3.68
C LEU A 150 1.31 7.22 -2.76
N VAL A 151 2.60 7.40 -2.48
CA VAL A 151 3.10 8.52 -1.69
C VAL A 151 4.11 9.31 -2.52
N PRO A 152 4.02 10.65 -2.59
CA PRO A 152 5.04 11.47 -3.22
C PRO A 152 6.40 11.27 -2.53
N ARG A 153 7.48 11.26 -3.32
CA ARG A 153 8.84 11.11 -2.79
C ARG A 153 9.18 12.15 -1.73
N GLU A 154 8.63 13.32 -1.86
CA GLU A 154 8.82 14.46 -0.96
C GLU A 154 8.23 14.19 0.43
N SER A 155 7.14 13.45 0.53
CA SER A 155 6.50 13.06 1.79
C SER A 155 7.34 12.08 2.63
N MET A 156 8.37 11.48 2.02
CA MET A 156 9.32 10.58 2.69
C MET A 156 10.66 11.27 3.00
N ALA A 157 10.74 12.59 2.91
CA ALA A 157 12.01 13.31 3.09
C ALA A 157 12.60 13.12 4.50
N ASP A 158 11.74 13.06 5.52
CA ASP A 158 12.15 12.93 6.93
C ASP A 158 12.90 11.63 7.22
N PHE A 159 12.63 10.57 6.44
CA PHE A 159 13.27 9.27 6.61
C PHE A 159 14.68 9.19 6.00
N ARG A 160 15.09 10.19 5.21
CA ARG A 160 16.40 10.17 4.56
C ARG A 160 17.50 10.62 5.51
N PRO A 161 18.76 10.23 5.22
CA PRO A 161 19.91 10.82 5.88
C PRO A 161 19.95 12.35 5.64
N VAL A 162 20.06 13.13 6.70
CA VAL A 162 20.19 14.60 6.63
C VAL A 162 21.66 15.01 6.47
N ALA A 163 22.57 14.16 6.97
CA ALA A 163 24.02 14.37 6.90
C ALA A 163 24.76 13.06 6.59
N PRO A 164 25.98 13.14 6.04
CA PRO A 164 26.81 11.95 5.82
C PRO A 164 27.03 11.16 7.12
N GLY A 165 26.78 9.84 7.07
CA GLY A 165 26.90 8.94 8.22
C GLY A 165 25.70 8.90 9.16
N GLN A 166 24.68 9.71 8.94
CA GLN A 166 23.43 9.62 9.69
C GLN A 166 22.57 8.46 9.17
N PRO A 167 21.98 7.64 10.07
CA PRO A 167 21.06 6.60 9.67
C PRO A 167 19.83 7.16 8.94
N GLY A 168 19.43 6.51 7.85
CA GLY A 168 18.25 6.89 7.10
C GLY A 168 17.84 5.81 6.13
N ILE A 169 16.61 5.89 5.63
CA ILE A 169 16.03 4.92 4.70
C ILE A 169 15.81 5.61 3.35
N GLU A 170 16.46 5.09 2.31
CA GLU A 170 16.25 5.55 0.95
C GLU A 170 15.44 4.51 0.15
N MET A 171 14.23 4.91 -0.23
CA MET A 171 13.32 4.07 -0.98
C MET A 171 13.33 4.38 -2.48
N ALA A 172 13.26 3.33 -3.29
CA ALA A 172 13.08 3.47 -4.74
C ALA A 172 11.72 4.11 -5.07
N SER A 173 11.70 5.01 -6.04
CA SER A 173 10.49 5.71 -6.48
C SER A 173 10.15 5.37 -7.93
N PHE A 174 8.85 5.31 -8.23
CA PHE A 174 8.35 5.27 -9.61
C PHE A 174 8.43 6.66 -10.23
N ASN A 175 8.95 6.72 -11.45
CA ASN A 175 9.08 7.95 -12.20
C ASN A 175 7.89 8.08 -13.16
N LEU A 176 6.90 8.90 -12.80
CA LEU A 176 5.70 9.17 -13.58
C LEU A 176 5.71 10.59 -14.14
N ARG A 177 4.79 10.88 -15.05
CA ARG A 177 4.61 12.25 -15.59
C ARG A 177 4.17 13.23 -14.50
N GLU A 178 3.33 12.76 -13.59
CA GLU A 178 2.74 13.54 -12.49
C GLU A 178 3.72 13.77 -11.33
N GLY A 179 4.83 13.02 -11.26
CA GLY A 179 5.82 13.14 -10.19
C GLY A 179 6.59 11.86 -9.90
N ARG A 180 7.30 11.86 -8.78
CA ARG A 180 7.99 10.68 -8.26
C ARG A 180 7.21 10.13 -7.09
N PHE A 181 6.79 8.89 -7.18
CA PHE A 181 5.96 8.24 -6.17
C PHE A 181 6.58 6.94 -5.71
N ARG A 182 6.33 6.57 -4.47
CA ARG A 182 6.50 5.22 -3.98
C ARG A 182 5.14 4.60 -3.71
N GLN A 183 5.04 3.31 -3.95
CA GLN A 183 3.89 2.54 -3.49
C GLN A 183 3.87 2.59 -1.96
N SER A 184 2.75 3.00 -1.39
CA SER A 184 2.46 2.72 0.02
C SER A 184 2.03 1.25 0.13
N ASN A 185 2.16 0.68 1.33
CA ASN A 185 1.75 -0.70 1.56
C ASN A 185 0.26 -0.79 1.96
N LEU A 186 -0.57 0.10 1.37
CA LEU A 186 -2.01 0.17 1.56
C LEU A 186 -2.72 -0.22 0.26
N HIS A 187 -3.56 -1.24 0.34
CA HIS A 187 -4.38 -1.71 -0.77
C HIS A 187 -5.82 -1.85 -0.29
N LEU A 188 -6.77 -1.23 -0.98
CA LEU A 188 -8.20 -1.47 -0.73
C LEU A 188 -8.80 -2.11 -1.96
N ALA A 189 -9.36 -3.31 -1.79
CA ALA A 189 -9.83 -4.10 -2.91
C ALA A 189 -11.18 -4.76 -2.60
N LYS A 190 -11.96 -4.98 -3.66
CA LYS A 190 -13.08 -5.92 -3.72
C LYS A 190 -12.58 -7.21 -4.39
N PRO A 191 -12.09 -8.21 -3.61
CA PRO A 191 -11.34 -9.33 -4.18
C PRO A 191 -12.13 -10.17 -5.19
N ALA A 192 -13.44 -10.28 -5.04
CA ALA A 192 -14.31 -11.00 -5.98
C ALA A 192 -14.41 -10.29 -7.34
N ARG A 193 -14.17 -8.97 -7.40
CA ARG A 193 -14.19 -8.18 -8.64
C ARG A 193 -12.84 -8.10 -9.37
N ILE A 194 -11.87 -8.91 -8.95
CA ILE A 194 -10.59 -9.05 -9.63
C ILE A 194 -10.62 -10.33 -10.48
N GLY A 195 -10.72 -10.20 -11.80
CA GLY A 195 -10.91 -11.34 -12.71
C GLY A 195 -9.66 -12.20 -12.87
N ASN A 196 -8.50 -11.60 -13.13
CA ASN A 196 -7.24 -12.29 -13.41
C ASN A 196 -6.32 -12.30 -12.18
N ARG A 197 -6.81 -12.74 -11.04
CA ARG A 197 -6.11 -12.75 -9.75
C ARG A 197 -4.75 -13.44 -9.76
N HIS A 198 -4.58 -14.49 -10.56
CA HIS A 198 -3.32 -15.24 -10.68
C HIS A 198 -2.14 -14.39 -11.14
N TYR A 199 -2.37 -13.28 -11.85
CA TYR A 199 -1.28 -12.37 -12.23
C TYR A 199 -0.70 -11.60 -11.05
N ILE A 200 -1.48 -11.36 -10.00
CA ILE A 200 -0.96 -10.74 -8.76
C ILE A 200 0.12 -11.63 -8.17
N GLU A 201 -0.14 -12.94 -8.08
CA GLU A 201 0.84 -13.91 -7.59
C GLU A 201 2.09 -13.98 -8.49
N GLN A 202 1.89 -14.07 -9.81
CA GLN A 202 2.99 -14.14 -10.76
C GLN A 202 3.88 -12.89 -10.70
N LEU A 203 3.29 -11.69 -10.71
CA LEU A 203 4.02 -10.43 -10.60
C LEU A 203 4.80 -10.34 -9.28
N TYR A 204 4.20 -10.80 -8.18
CA TYR A 204 4.85 -10.78 -6.88
C TYR A 204 5.99 -11.79 -6.78
N ARG A 205 5.81 -13.01 -7.30
CA ARG A 205 6.83 -14.07 -7.31
C ARG A 205 8.09 -13.64 -8.09
N HIS A 206 7.92 -12.94 -9.21
CA HIS A 206 9.02 -12.48 -10.06
C HIS A 206 9.70 -11.19 -9.58
N ARG A 207 9.12 -10.45 -8.62
CA ARG A 207 9.71 -9.23 -8.05
C ARG A 207 11.10 -9.46 -7.43
N HIS A 208 11.35 -10.66 -6.91
CA HIS A 208 12.58 -11.01 -6.20
C HIS A 208 13.52 -11.92 -6.98
N GLN A 209 13.10 -12.41 -8.15
CA GLN A 209 13.97 -13.24 -8.99
C GLN A 209 14.81 -12.35 -9.90
N LYS A 210 16.12 -12.35 -9.66
CA LYS A 210 17.10 -11.59 -10.46
C LYS A 210 17.36 -12.21 -11.84
N GLU A 211 16.66 -13.27 -12.22
CA GLU A 211 16.84 -13.96 -13.51
C GLU A 211 16.08 -13.21 -14.62
N LEU A 212 16.84 -12.44 -15.40
CA LEU A 212 16.34 -11.66 -16.53
C LEU A 212 15.51 -12.52 -17.52
N GLY A 213 15.83 -13.81 -17.66
CA GLY A 213 15.10 -14.73 -18.53
C GLY A 213 13.66 -15.00 -18.09
N GLN A 214 13.40 -15.12 -16.79
CA GLN A 214 12.05 -15.35 -16.26
C GLN A 214 11.19 -14.10 -16.35
N ILE A 215 11.79 -12.92 -16.09
CA ILE A 215 11.13 -11.62 -16.29
C ILE A 215 10.77 -11.43 -17.76
N ALA A 216 11.68 -11.77 -18.68
CA ALA A 216 11.43 -11.69 -20.12
C ALA A 216 10.31 -12.65 -20.56
N THR A 217 10.25 -13.87 -20.00
CA THR A 217 9.21 -14.85 -20.32
C THR A 217 7.83 -14.39 -19.81
N LEU A 218 7.77 -13.85 -18.60
CA LEU A 218 6.53 -13.29 -18.07
C LEU A 218 6.08 -12.07 -18.88
N ALA A 219 7.03 -11.17 -19.20
CA ALA A 219 6.79 -10.02 -20.05
C ALA A 219 6.26 -10.43 -21.43
N TRP A 220 6.86 -11.46 -22.05
CA TRP A 220 6.41 -12.00 -23.34
C TRP A 220 5.00 -12.61 -23.25
N ARG A 221 4.69 -13.37 -22.20
CA ARG A 221 3.35 -13.90 -21.98
C ARG A 221 2.33 -12.78 -21.81
N LEU A 222 2.60 -11.80 -20.95
CA LEU A 222 1.73 -10.64 -20.76
C LEU A 222 1.53 -9.86 -22.06
N PHE A 223 2.61 -9.72 -22.85
CA PHE A 223 2.60 -9.04 -24.13
C PHE A 223 1.68 -9.73 -25.16
N THR A 224 1.71 -11.06 -25.22
CA THR A 224 1.06 -11.83 -26.30
C THR A 224 -0.34 -12.31 -25.96
N THR A 225 -0.64 -12.51 -24.66
CA THR A 225 -1.85 -13.23 -24.25
C THR A 225 -2.93 -12.32 -23.68
N GLU A 226 -2.57 -11.18 -23.07
CA GLU A 226 -3.53 -10.38 -22.33
C GLU A 226 -3.69 -8.96 -22.86
N ARG A 227 -4.96 -8.52 -22.97
CA ARG A 227 -5.27 -7.11 -23.25
C ARG A 227 -4.74 -6.22 -22.11
N GLY A 228 -3.84 -5.30 -22.44
CA GLY A 228 -3.20 -4.41 -21.46
C GLY A 228 -1.84 -4.88 -20.97
N GLY A 229 -1.44 -6.14 -21.16
CA GLY A 229 -0.12 -6.66 -20.77
C GLY A 229 1.02 -5.90 -21.43
N PHE A 230 0.90 -5.60 -22.73
CA PHE A 230 1.85 -4.74 -23.44
C PHE A 230 2.06 -3.39 -22.76
N ALA A 231 0.98 -2.72 -22.39
CA ALA A 231 1.06 -1.40 -21.76
C ALA A 231 1.79 -1.46 -20.41
N VAL A 232 1.50 -2.47 -19.59
CA VAL A 232 2.16 -2.66 -18.27
C VAL A 232 3.66 -2.87 -18.47
N VAL A 233 4.08 -3.78 -19.36
CA VAL A 233 5.49 -4.07 -19.64
C VAL A 233 6.20 -2.85 -20.22
N TRP A 234 5.57 -2.16 -21.17
CA TRP A 234 6.12 -0.96 -21.80
C TRP A 234 6.36 0.16 -20.79
N TYR A 235 5.34 0.51 -19.99
CA TYR A 235 5.48 1.56 -18.98
C TYR A 235 6.45 1.18 -17.86
N TYR A 236 6.48 -0.09 -17.47
CA TYR A 236 7.49 -0.59 -16.54
C TYR A 236 8.92 -0.39 -17.08
N GLY A 237 9.16 -0.73 -18.34
CA GLY A 237 10.44 -0.48 -19.00
C GLY A 237 10.81 1.00 -19.06
N LEU A 238 9.86 1.88 -19.39
CA LEU A 238 10.09 3.33 -19.42
C LEU A 238 10.39 3.88 -18.00
N MET A 239 9.73 3.39 -16.95
CA MET A 239 10.03 3.80 -15.58
C MET A 239 11.46 3.44 -15.17
N HIS A 240 11.93 2.24 -15.53
CA HIS A 240 13.32 1.82 -15.30
C HIS A 240 14.31 2.63 -16.11
N LEU A 241 13.99 2.94 -17.37
CA LEU A 241 14.82 3.81 -18.23
C LEU A 241 14.94 5.23 -17.63
N ALA A 242 13.84 5.81 -17.18
CA ALA A 242 13.87 7.11 -16.52
C ALA A 242 14.74 7.09 -15.25
N GLY A 243 14.61 6.05 -14.41
CA GLY A 243 15.46 5.87 -13.23
C GLY A 243 16.93 5.64 -13.57
N PHE A 244 17.23 4.92 -14.64
CA PHE A 244 18.60 4.77 -15.12
C PHE A 244 19.20 6.10 -15.57
N CYS A 245 18.45 6.89 -16.36
CA CYS A 245 18.89 8.21 -16.81
C CYS A 245 19.13 9.16 -15.62
N ASP A 246 18.29 9.12 -14.59
CA ASP A 246 18.49 9.90 -13.36
C ASP A 246 19.81 9.53 -12.64
N ARG A 247 20.09 8.24 -12.48
CA ARG A 247 21.36 7.77 -11.87
C ARG A 247 22.59 8.19 -12.67
N ARG A 248 22.45 8.32 -14.01
CA ARG A 248 23.50 8.81 -14.92
C ARG A 248 23.55 10.35 -15.01
N ARG A 249 22.68 11.07 -14.24
CA ARG A 249 22.54 12.52 -14.27
C ARG A 249 22.10 13.08 -15.64
N TRP A 250 21.44 12.27 -16.45
CA TRP A 250 20.85 12.67 -17.74
C TRP A 250 19.44 13.22 -17.53
N PHE A 251 19.33 14.25 -16.72
CA PHE A 251 18.04 14.75 -16.22
C PHE A 251 17.07 15.16 -17.33
N ARG A 252 17.56 15.79 -18.42
CA ARG A 252 16.71 16.18 -19.55
C ARG A 252 16.10 14.97 -20.26
N ILE A 253 16.85 13.88 -20.40
CA ILE A 253 16.38 12.62 -21.01
C ILE A 253 15.41 11.94 -20.05
N ALA A 254 15.72 11.90 -18.76
CA ALA A 254 14.84 11.35 -17.73
C ALA A 254 13.49 12.07 -17.72
N ASP A 255 13.48 13.41 -17.77
CA ASP A 255 12.26 14.22 -17.84
C ASP A 255 11.46 13.96 -19.12
N TRP A 256 12.15 13.84 -20.26
CA TRP A 256 11.52 13.53 -21.53
C TRP A 256 10.84 12.15 -21.52
N VAL A 257 11.47 11.14 -20.89
CA VAL A 257 10.89 9.80 -20.70
C VAL A 257 9.70 9.87 -19.75
N ARG A 258 9.83 10.52 -18.57
CA ARG A 258 8.75 10.65 -17.58
C ARG A 258 7.47 11.25 -18.16
N ARG A 259 7.57 12.29 -18.98
CA ARG A 259 6.41 12.91 -19.65
C ARG A 259 5.58 11.93 -20.47
N ARG A 260 6.14 10.75 -20.83
CA ARG A 260 5.46 9.70 -21.59
C ARG A 260 4.84 8.62 -20.72
N ILE A 261 4.94 8.73 -19.40
CA ILE A 261 4.45 7.75 -18.44
C ILE A 261 3.32 8.38 -17.60
N PRO A 262 2.15 8.66 -18.17
CA PRO A 262 1.04 9.20 -17.37
C PRO A 262 0.44 8.09 -16.49
N MET A 263 0.16 8.43 -15.22
CA MET A 263 -0.44 7.54 -14.22
C MET A 263 -1.68 6.82 -14.75
N ALA A 264 -2.59 7.56 -15.39
CA ALA A 264 -3.83 7.01 -15.95
C ALA A 264 -3.62 5.90 -17.00
N ARG A 265 -2.50 5.88 -17.71
CA ARG A 265 -2.17 4.80 -18.66
C ARG A 265 -1.73 3.52 -17.94
N ILE A 266 -1.02 3.65 -16.84
CA ILE A 266 -0.63 2.51 -16.00
C ILE A 266 -1.89 1.95 -15.34
N GLU A 267 -2.76 2.79 -14.79
CA GLU A 267 -4.05 2.37 -14.22
C GLU A 267 -4.89 1.60 -15.23
N LYS A 268 -5.00 2.10 -16.44
CA LYS A 268 -5.72 1.41 -17.54
C LYS A 268 -5.07 0.07 -17.88
N GLY A 269 -3.74 0.01 -17.90
CA GLY A 269 -2.99 -1.24 -18.15
C GLY A 269 -3.23 -2.27 -17.05
N CYS A 270 -3.05 -1.88 -15.79
CA CYS A 270 -3.30 -2.73 -14.63
C CYS A 270 -4.76 -3.19 -14.56
N GLY A 271 -5.71 -2.26 -14.79
CA GLY A 271 -7.13 -2.57 -14.79
C GLY A 271 -7.50 -3.57 -15.90
N SER A 272 -6.95 -3.41 -17.10
CA SER A 272 -7.18 -4.36 -18.21
C SER A 272 -6.58 -5.74 -17.91
N LEU A 273 -5.36 -5.78 -17.32
CA LEU A 273 -4.68 -7.02 -16.97
C LEU A 273 -5.43 -7.79 -15.89
N LEU A 274 -5.85 -7.10 -14.83
CA LEU A 274 -6.55 -7.68 -13.69
C LEU A 274 -8.06 -7.79 -13.91
N ARG A 275 -8.58 -7.28 -15.04
CA ARG A 275 -10.03 -7.18 -15.35
C ARG A 275 -10.82 -6.58 -14.20
N THR A 276 -10.37 -5.42 -13.73
CA THR A 276 -10.96 -4.69 -12.59
C THR A 276 -10.83 -3.18 -12.79
N ARG A 277 -11.63 -2.39 -12.09
CA ARG A 277 -11.46 -0.93 -12.07
C ARG A 277 -10.34 -0.59 -11.10
N PHE A 278 -9.13 -0.43 -11.63
CA PHE A 278 -7.92 -0.15 -10.86
C PHE A 278 -7.62 1.34 -10.81
N ARG A 279 -7.23 1.86 -9.63
CA ARG A 279 -6.78 3.24 -9.42
C ARG A 279 -5.58 3.31 -8.50
N PHE A 280 -4.71 4.27 -8.77
CA PHE A 280 -3.76 4.77 -7.79
C PHE A 280 -4.42 5.85 -6.93
N VAL A 281 -4.18 5.81 -5.64
CA VAL A 281 -4.65 6.82 -4.69
C VAL A 281 -3.45 7.43 -4.00
N VAL A 282 -3.27 8.75 -4.20
CA VAL A 282 -2.12 9.47 -3.65
C VAL A 282 -2.49 10.02 -2.28
N THR A 283 -1.67 9.69 -1.27
CA THR A 283 -1.71 10.24 0.10
C THR A 283 -0.49 11.10 0.34
N GLU A 284 -0.56 12.04 1.27
CA GLU A 284 0.49 13.02 1.51
C GLU A 284 1.37 12.71 2.72
N VAL A 285 0.95 11.76 3.57
CA VAL A 285 1.74 11.23 4.69
C VAL A 285 2.54 10.02 4.20
N GLY A 286 3.79 9.87 4.62
CA GLY A 286 4.73 8.93 4.02
C GLY A 286 5.00 7.65 4.82
N GLY A 287 4.43 7.52 6.01
CA GLY A 287 4.76 6.44 6.94
C GLY A 287 4.44 5.03 6.41
N ALA A 288 3.31 4.88 5.70
CA ALA A 288 2.92 3.60 5.12
C ALA A 288 3.77 3.17 3.90
N ALA A 289 4.62 4.04 3.39
CA ALA A 289 5.56 3.72 2.30
C ALA A 289 6.94 3.27 2.80
N ILE A 290 7.17 3.24 4.12
CA ILE A 290 8.44 2.88 4.75
C ILE A 290 8.32 1.49 5.37
N ASP A 291 8.69 0.50 4.59
CA ASP A 291 8.82 -0.90 4.99
C ASP A 291 10.26 -1.21 5.45
N ILE A 292 10.40 -2.05 6.46
CA ILE A 292 11.69 -2.49 6.98
C ILE A 292 12.10 -3.77 6.25
N ASP A 293 13.00 -3.66 5.26
CA ASP A 293 13.38 -4.75 4.37
C ASP A 293 14.81 -5.26 4.59
N THR A 294 15.68 -4.43 5.18
CA THR A 294 17.10 -4.74 5.40
C THR A 294 17.49 -4.50 6.85
N GLU A 295 18.69 -4.96 7.20
CA GLU A 295 19.25 -4.72 8.53
C GLU A 295 19.58 -3.24 8.74
N GLU A 296 20.04 -2.57 7.68
CA GLU A 296 20.31 -1.13 7.68
C GLU A 296 19.02 -0.33 7.90
N ASP A 297 17.90 -0.71 7.27
CA ASP A 297 16.60 -0.08 7.50
C ASP A 297 16.15 -0.24 8.95
N TYR A 298 16.34 -1.45 9.51
CA TYR A 298 16.01 -1.75 10.89
C TYR A 298 16.83 -0.93 11.89
N GLU A 299 18.15 -0.81 11.67
CA GLU A 299 19.03 0.00 12.50
C GLU A 299 18.69 1.48 12.43
N ALA A 300 18.42 1.99 11.25
CA ALA A 300 17.99 3.37 11.04
C ALA A 300 16.64 3.65 11.73
N ALA A 301 15.68 2.73 11.59
CA ALA A 301 14.39 2.84 12.25
C ALA A 301 14.52 2.85 13.78
N ASN A 302 15.34 1.96 14.36
CA ASN A 302 15.58 1.97 15.81
C ASN A 302 16.24 3.26 16.30
N ALA A 303 17.23 3.75 15.57
CA ALA A 303 17.98 4.95 15.95
C ALA A 303 17.11 6.22 15.93
N ARG A 304 16.13 6.29 15.04
CA ARG A 304 15.35 7.51 14.78
C ARG A 304 13.83 7.33 14.92
N PHE A 305 13.37 6.28 15.59
CA PHE A 305 11.94 5.95 15.67
C PHE A 305 11.09 7.11 16.21
N ALA A 306 11.47 7.67 17.36
CA ALA A 306 10.70 8.73 18.00
C ALA A 306 10.62 10.00 17.15
N GLU A 307 11.75 10.37 16.50
CA GLU A 307 11.83 11.52 15.58
C GLU A 307 10.90 11.33 14.39
N TRP A 308 11.03 10.19 13.71
CA TRP A 308 10.23 9.91 12.51
C TRP A 308 8.74 9.74 12.81
N ARG A 309 8.42 9.10 13.93
CA ARG A 309 7.03 8.96 14.36
C ARG A 309 6.39 10.31 14.64
N ALA A 310 7.06 11.20 15.39
CA ALA A 310 6.60 12.54 15.66
C ALA A 310 6.42 13.37 14.38
N ALA A 311 7.35 13.31 13.44
CA ALA A 311 7.25 14.01 12.17
C ALA A 311 6.03 13.54 11.34
N GLN A 312 5.71 12.24 11.33
CA GLN A 312 4.53 11.73 10.62
C GLN A 312 3.23 12.15 11.30
N GLU A 313 3.17 12.17 12.63
CA GLU A 313 2.00 12.63 13.41
C GLU A 313 1.78 14.14 13.24
N GLU A 314 2.82 14.96 13.25
CA GLU A 314 2.76 16.39 12.99
C GLU A 314 2.23 16.68 11.57
N ARG A 315 2.78 15.99 10.56
CA ARG A 315 2.33 16.14 9.16
C ARG A 315 0.86 15.74 9.01
N ALA A 316 0.46 14.64 9.63
CA ALA A 316 -0.90 14.16 9.65
C ALA A 316 -1.84 15.20 10.30
N GLY A 317 -1.45 15.78 11.43
CA GLY A 317 -2.20 16.82 12.12
C GLY A 317 -2.35 18.11 11.30
N ALA A 318 -1.28 18.54 10.63
CA ALA A 318 -1.30 19.71 9.75
C ALA A 318 -2.26 19.54 8.57
N LEU A 319 -2.27 18.37 7.94
CA LEU A 319 -3.19 18.05 6.84
C LEU A 319 -4.65 18.00 7.31
N ALA A 320 -4.93 17.42 8.48
CA ALA A 320 -6.26 17.40 9.05
C ALA A 320 -6.79 18.82 9.34
N ALA A 321 -5.95 19.71 9.88
CA ALA A 321 -6.29 21.10 10.13
C ALA A 321 -6.55 21.88 8.82
N GLY A 322 -5.72 21.66 7.79
CA GLY A 322 -5.88 22.30 6.47
C GLY A 322 -7.14 21.85 5.72
N ALA A 323 -7.52 20.58 5.86
CA ALA A 323 -8.76 20.06 5.26
C ALA A 323 -10.04 20.64 5.92
N GLY A 324 -9.96 21.02 7.22
CA GLY A 324 -11.05 21.67 7.93
C GLY A 324 -11.35 23.09 7.43
N THR A 325 -10.31 23.84 7.02
CA THR A 325 -10.46 25.24 6.58
C THR A 325 -10.92 25.38 5.13
N GLY A 326 -10.78 24.33 4.30
CA GLY A 326 -11.19 24.37 2.89
C GLY A 326 -12.66 24.02 2.62
N ARG A 327 -13.40 23.51 3.61
CA ARG A 327 -14.81 23.12 3.44
C ARG A 327 -15.82 24.25 3.67
N ASP A 328 -15.39 25.38 4.26
CA ASP A 328 -16.24 26.53 4.59
C ASP A 328 -16.12 27.74 3.64
N ALA A 329 -15.49 27.60 2.48
CA ALA A 329 -15.53 28.64 1.47
C ALA A 329 -16.92 28.63 0.81
N PRO A 330 -17.73 29.73 0.89
CA PRO A 330 -19.03 29.81 0.25
C PRO A 330 -18.82 29.68 -1.27
N ARG A 331 -19.60 28.80 -1.89
CA ARG A 331 -19.72 28.78 -3.34
C ARG A 331 -20.28 30.11 -3.76
N ASP A 332 -19.49 30.90 -4.47
CA ASP A 332 -19.92 32.12 -5.13
C ASP A 332 -20.88 31.71 -6.27
N ASP A 333 -22.17 31.72 -5.98
CA ASP A 333 -23.25 31.56 -6.97
C ASP A 333 -23.33 32.87 -7.78
N GLY A 334 -22.35 33.06 -8.65
CA GLY A 334 -22.34 34.14 -9.61
C GLY A 334 -23.51 34.02 -10.62
N ASP A 335 -24.68 34.50 -10.19
CA ASP A 335 -25.76 34.86 -11.07
C ASP A 335 -25.32 36.07 -11.95
N GLY A 336 -24.90 35.76 -13.16
CA GLY A 336 -24.46 36.71 -14.19
C GLY A 336 -25.43 36.76 -15.36
N SER A 337 -26.71 37.12 -15.13
CA SER A 337 -27.59 37.59 -16.17
C SER A 337 -27.12 38.97 -16.66
N GLY A 338 -26.58 39.05 -17.88
CA GLY A 338 -26.17 40.30 -18.51
C GLY A 338 -25.84 40.13 -19.97
N ARG A 339 -26.88 39.93 -20.82
CA ARG A 339 -26.76 40.26 -22.25
C ARG A 339 -26.89 41.75 -22.44
N PRO A 340 -26.06 42.42 -23.26
CA PRO A 340 -26.51 43.57 -24.05
C PRO A 340 -26.69 43.18 -25.50
N ALA A 341 -27.83 43.57 -26.03
CA ALA A 341 -28.12 43.60 -27.46
C ALA A 341 -27.32 44.72 -28.17
N ARG A 342 -26.63 44.36 -29.23
CA ARG A 342 -26.62 45.03 -30.56
C ARG A 342 -25.68 44.27 -31.49
#